data_64b7df2e0fb37e288c99d25aa1b800ff
#
_entry.id   64b7df2e0fb37e288c99d25aa1b800ff
#
_cell.length_a   1.000
_cell.length_b   1.000
_cell.length_c   1.000
_cell.angle_alpha   90.00
_cell.angle_beta   90.00
_cell.angle_gamma   90.00
#
_symmetry.space_group_name_H-M   'P 1'
#
loop_
_entity.id
_entity.type
_entity.pdbx_description
1 polymer ?
#
loop_
_entity_poly.entity_id
_entity_poly.type
_entity_poly.pdbx_seq_one_letter_code
_entity_poly.pdbx_strand_id
1 'polypeptide(L)'
;GHILAGTIKDAIPRYQTMNGKRVVRTWGWDCHGLPLENIIEKRLGLSTKRDIEAMGVKQFNEAAREAVLEYADDWKTIVPRMGRFVDMENDYKTMDSTYTESVWWVFSELHKKGLVYEGFKSMHLCPRCGTTLSNFEVNQGYKDIKDIAVTVKLPLLDDAGNITDTSLLVWTTTPWTLPGNMAAAVHNDIDYVNVKCTLEDRLETVILAKARLAQLGTEQYEIIEEMKGSDLVGKRYAPPFDVYQNQEFKDKENAWKIYHADYVELGE
;
A
#
# COMPACT_ATOMS: atom_id res chain seq x y z
N GLY A 1 25.72 7.33 -10.09
CA GLY A 1 25.36 5.91 -10.13
C GLY A 1 25.68 5.21 -11.44
N HIS A 2 25.20 5.70 -12.60
CA HIS A 2 25.32 5.01 -13.90
C HIS A 2 26.76 4.78 -14.37
N ILE A 3 27.65 5.73 -14.16
CA ILE A 3 29.07 5.61 -14.52
C ILE A 3 29.72 4.44 -13.76
N LEU A 4 29.56 4.41 -12.43
CA LEU A 4 30.09 3.34 -11.58
C LEU A 4 29.51 1.97 -11.98
N ALA A 5 28.20 1.87 -12.14
CA ALA A 5 27.56 0.64 -12.59
C ALA A 5 28.06 0.19 -13.97
N GLY A 6 28.27 1.14 -14.89
CA GLY A 6 28.82 0.89 -16.22
C GLY A 6 30.23 0.32 -16.17
N THR A 7 31.11 0.87 -15.31
CA THR A 7 32.47 0.39 -15.11
C THR A 7 32.52 -1.02 -14.55
N ILE A 8 31.70 -1.31 -13.53
CA ILE A 8 31.59 -2.67 -12.95
C ILE A 8 31.07 -3.68 -13.98
N LYS A 9 30.05 -3.29 -14.74
CA LYS A 9 29.52 -4.16 -15.83
C LYS A 9 30.54 -4.44 -16.91
N ASP A 10 31.46 -3.52 -17.21
CA ASP A 10 32.49 -3.69 -18.25
C ASP A 10 33.65 -4.62 -17.82
N ALA A 11 33.94 -4.69 -16.54
CA ALA A 11 35.00 -5.51 -16.00
C ALA A 11 34.85 -7.00 -16.32
N ILE A 12 33.64 -7.53 -16.17
CA ILE A 12 33.33 -8.96 -16.40
C ILE A 12 33.48 -9.34 -17.88
N PRO A 13 32.89 -8.62 -18.85
CA PRO A 13 33.10 -8.87 -20.28
C PRO A 13 34.55 -8.78 -20.70
N ARG A 14 35.32 -7.81 -20.17
CA ARG A 14 36.77 -7.70 -20.44
C ARG A 14 37.49 -8.94 -19.96
N TYR A 15 37.29 -9.34 -18.71
CA TYR A 15 37.89 -10.53 -18.14
C TYR A 15 37.58 -11.78 -18.98
N GLN A 16 36.33 -11.98 -19.38
CA GLN A 16 35.91 -13.13 -20.18
C GLN A 16 36.57 -13.09 -21.60
N THR A 17 36.70 -11.91 -22.20
CA THR A 17 37.40 -11.75 -23.49
C THR A 17 38.87 -12.10 -23.36
N MET A 18 39.53 -11.67 -22.28
CA MET A 18 40.94 -12.02 -21.99
C MET A 18 41.13 -13.52 -21.78
N ASN A 19 40.08 -14.24 -21.35
CA ASN A 19 40.08 -15.70 -21.26
C ASN A 19 39.64 -16.40 -22.56
N GLY A 20 39.73 -15.71 -23.70
CA GLY A 20 39.47 -16.28 -25.02
C GLY A 20 38.00 -16.47 -25.37
N LYS A 21 37.07 -15.91 -24.60
CA LYS A 21 35.63 -16.02 -24.88
C LYS A 21 35.15 -14.86 -25.77
N ARG A 22 34.25 -15.18 -26.71
CA ARG A 22 33.50 -14.16 -27.46
C ARG A 22 32.39 -13.63 -26.57
N VAL A 23 32.43 -12.33 -26.26
CA VAL A 23 31.40 -11.65 -25.48
C VAL A 23 30.72 -10.59 -26.34
N VAL A 24 29.42 -10.76 -26.61
CA VAL A 24 28.59 -9.76 -27.29
C VAL A 24 28.22 -8.69 -26.25
N ARG A 25 28.43 -7.42 -26.60
CA ARG A 25 28.22 -6.28 -25.71
C ARG A 25 27.30 -5.29 -26.39
N THR A 26 25.99 -5.45 -26.18
CA THR A 26 24.97 -4.61 -26.77
C THR A 26 24.55 -3.54 -25.78
N TRP A 27 24.34 -2.32 -26.25
CA TRP A 27 23.76 -1.24 -25.46
C TRP A 27 22.25 -1.34 -25.49
N GLY A 28 21.58 -1.03 -24.37
CA GLY A 28 20.14 -0.97 -24.27
C GLY A 28 19.69 0.33 -23.60
N TRP A 29 18.61 0.92 -24.13
CA TRP A 29 17.97 2.10 -23.60
C TRP A 29 16.68 1.72 -22.88
N ASP A 30 16.60 2.04 -21.60
CA ASP A 30 15.38 1.95 -20.80
C ASP A 30 14.55 3.20 -21.03
N CYS A 31 13.44 3.05 -21.76
CA CYS A 31 12.66 4.16 -22.28
C CYS A 31 11.34 4.40 -21.57
N HIS A 32 11.07 3.72 -20.45
CA HIS A 32 9.80 3.79 -19.74
C HIS A 32 9.97 4.16 -18.28
N GLY A 33 8.86 4.57 -17.66
CA GLY A 33 8.72 4.72 -16.22
C GLY A 33 8.36 6.12 -15.75
N LEU A 34 7.87 6.18 -14.53
CA LEU A 34 7.41 7.39 -13.85
C LEU A 34 8.42 8.55 -13.84
N PRO A 35 9.75 8.33 -13.70
CA PRO A 35 10.68 9.45 -13.74
C PRO A 35 10.64 10.25 -15.04
N LEU A 36 10.51 9.57 -16.20
CA LEU A 36 10.36 10.23 -17.49
C LEU A 36 9.00 10.93 -17.59
N GLU A 37 7.92 10.22 -17.26
CA GLU A 37 6.56 10.76 -17.30
C GLU A 37 6.44 12.04 -16.45
N ASN A 38 6.99 12.05 -15.24
CA ASN A 38 7.02 13.23 -14.36
C ASN A 38 7.80 14.42 -14.97
N ILE A 39 8.85 14.17 -15.76
CA ILE A 39 9.55 15.23 -16.47
C ILE A 39 8.67 15.83 -17.57
N ILE A 40 7.98 14.98 -18.32
CA ILE A 40 7.08 15.41 -19.39
C ILE A 40 5.87 16.15 -18.83
N GLU A 41 5.23 15.64 -17.77
CA GLU A 41 4.14 16.34 -17.08
C GLU A 41 4.55 17.78 -16.69
N LYS A 42 5.73 17.92 -16.09
CA LYS A 42 6.25 19.25 -15.71
C LYS A 42 6.50 20.15 -16.91
N ARG A 43 7.07 19.62 -18.01
CA ARG A 43 7.34 20.38 -19.24
C ARG A 43 6.06 20.86 -19.91
N LEU A 44 5.01 20.03 -19.86
CA LEU A 44 3.72 20.33 -20.47
C LEU A 44 2.74 21.05 -19.53
N GLY A 45 3.12 21.27 -18.26
CA GLY A 45 2.28 21.93 -17.26
C GLY A 45 1.10 21.07 -16.80
N LEU A 46 1.20 19.75 -16.91
CA LEU A 46 0.17 18.79 -16.49
C LEU A 46 0.36 18.42 -15.01
N SER A 47 -0.74 18.32 -14.27
CA SER A 47 -0.71 18.05 -12.82
C SER A 47 -1.39 16.76 -12.44
N THR A 48 -2.32 16.28 -13.24
CA THR A 48 -3.14 15.11 -12.96
C THR A 48 -3.23 14.18 -14.17
N LYS A 49 -3.60 12.93 -13.91
CA LYS A 49 -3.89 11.97 -14.99
C LYS A 49 -5.00 12.45 -15.93
N ARG A 50 -5.98 13.17 -15.38
CA ARG A 50 -7.08 13.75 -16.19
C ARG A 50 -6.58 14.79 -17.21
N ASP A 51 -5.55 15.55 -16.85
CA ASP A 51 -4.94 16.53 -17.77
C ASP A 51 -4.28 15.81 -18.95
N ILE A 52 -3.63 14.66 -18.70
CA ILE A 52 -3.03 13.81 -19.73
C ILE A 52 -4.13 13.23 -20.65
N GLU A 53 -5.22 12.75 -20.08
CA GLU A 53 -6.35 12.20 -20.83
C GLU A 53 -7.03 13.30 -21.68
N ALA A 54 -7.18 14.50 -21.13
CA ALA A 54 -7.74 15.66 -21.85
C ALA A 54 -6.85 16.14 -22.99
N MET A 55 -5.52 16.12 -22.81
CA MET A 55 -4.56 16.42 -23.86
C MET A 55 -4.55 15.36 -24.95
N GLY A 56 -4.75 14.10 -24.59
CA GLY A 56 -4.69 12.94 -25.45
C GLY A 56 -3.44 12.10 -25.26
N VAL A 57 -3.65 10.81 -24.96
CA VAL A 57 -2.57 9.84 -24.68
C VAL A 57 -1.53 9.77 -25.80
N LYS A 58 -1.96 9.87 -27.06
CA LYS A 58 -1.05 9.85 -28.20
C LYS A 58 -0.06 11.02 -28.16
N GLN A 59 -0.53 12.25 -27.92
CA GLN A 59 0.32 13.43 -27.85
C GLN A 59 1.30 13.36 -26.68
N PHE A 60 0.85 12.88 -25.52
CA PHE A 60 1.71 12.66 -24.36
C PHE A 60 2.81 11.64 -24.65
N ASN A 61 2.47 10.51 -25.28
CA ASN A 61 3.44 9.47 -25.62
C ASN A 61 4.45 9.93 -26.68
N GLU A 62 4.04 10.76 -27.64
CA GLU A 62 4.95 11.35 -28.63
C GLU A 62 5.95 12.29 -27.95
N ALA A 63 5.51 13.18 -27.07
CA ALA A 63 6.39 14.05 -26.28
C ALA A 63 7.36 13.23 -25.39
N ALA A 64 6.90 12.14 -24.78
CA ALA A 64 7.76 11.25 -24.00
C ALA A 64 8.79 10.54 -24.88
N ARG A 65 8.41 10.08 -26.08
CA ARG A 65 9.31 9.42 -27.04
C ARG A 65 10.42 10.35 -27.52
N GLU A 66 10.13 11.61 -27.76
CA GLU A 66 11.12 12.60 -28.14
C GLU A 66 12.10 12.89 -27.00
N ALA A 67 11.56 13.07 -25.78
CA ALA A 67 12.38 13.44 -24.62
C ALA A 67 13.29 12.30 -24.10
N VAL A 68 12.88 11.04 -24.22
CA VAL A 68 13.65 9.91 -23.67
C VAL A 68 15.01 9.75 -24.32
N LEU A 69 15.18 10.17 -25.56
CA LEU A 69 16.44 10.10 -26.31
C LEU A 69 17.20 11.42 -26.34
N GLU A 70 16.73 12.45 -25.65
CA GLU A 70 17.35 13.80 -25.63
C GLU A 70 18.84 13.76 -25.29
N TYR A 71 19.25 12.88 -24.40
CA TYR A 71 20.67 12.76 -23.95
C TYR A 71 21.39 11.55 -24.56
N ALA A 72 20.80 10.89 -25.55
CA ALA A 72 21.39 9.67 -26.12
C ALA A 72 22.78 9.94 -26.77
N ASP A 73 22.94 11.06 -27.46
CA ASP A 73 24.20 11.44 -28.10
C ASP A 73 25.27 11.82 -27.08
N ASP A 74 24.90 12.43 -25.95
CA ASP A 74 25.82 12.68 -24.85
C ASP A 74 26.41 11.36 -24.31
N TRP A 75 25.56 10.36 -24.13
CA TRP A 75 26.00 9.03 -23.70
C TRP A 75 26.91 8.33 -24.71
N LYS A 76 26.66 8.50 -26.00
CA LYS A 76 27.58 7.98 -27.07
C LYS A 76 28.99 8.59 -26.99
N THR A 77 29.08 9.79 -26.43
CA THR A 77 30.39 10.46 -26.19
C THR A 77 30.99 10.02 -24.84
N ILE A 78 30.19 9.97 -23.78
CA ILE A 78 30.66 9.69 -22.42
C ILE A 78 31.15 8.24 -22.28
N VAL A 79 30.38 7.28 -22.79
CA VAL A 79 30.66 5.84 -22.61
C VAL A 79 31.98 5.40 -23.21
N PRO A 80 32.34 5.74 -24.46
CA PRO A 80 33.68 5.47 -25.00
C PRO A 80 34.80 6.18 -24.25
N ARG A 81 34.54 7.44 -23.79
CA ARG A 81 35.53 8.19 -23.00
C ARG A 81 35.87 7.52 -21.67
N MET A 82 34.92 6.81 -21.08
CA MET A 82 35.15 5.97 -19.89
C MET A 82 35.97 4.69 -20.21
N GLY A 83 36.25 4.43 -21.47
CA GLY A 83 36.92 3.23 -21.93
C GLY A 83 36.06 1.98 -21.91
N ARG A 84 34.76 2.12 -21.85
CA ARG A 84 33.83 0.99 -21.86
C ARG A 84 33.67 0.43 -23.29
N PHE A 85 33.85 -0.89 -23.44
CA PHE A 85 33.68 -1.58 -24.72
C PHE A 85 32.27 -2.10 -24.88
N VAL A 86 31.47 -1.36 -25.62
CA VAL A 86 30.07 -1.69 -25.88
C VAL A 86 29.69 -1.20 -27.28
N ASP A 87 28.84 -1.98 -27.97
CA ASP A 87 28.25 -1.60 -29.24
C ASP A 87 27.03 -0.73 -28.97
N MET A 88 27.14 0.55 -29.34
CA MET A 88 26.07 1.54 -29.21
C MET A 88 25.42 1.87 -30.57
N GLU A 89 25.89 1.26 -31.68
CA GLU A 89 25.30 1.43 -33.00
C GLU A 89 24.18 0.40 -33.23
N ASN A 90 24.42 -0.84 -32.78
CA ASN A 90 23.41 -1.90 -32.80
C ASN A 90 22.71 -2.00 -31.44
N ASP A 91 22.23 -0.87 -30.96
CA ASP A 91 21.49 -0.77 -29.71
C ASP A 91 20.06 -1.32 -29.81
N TYR A 92 19.39 -1.49 -28.68
CA TYR A 92 17.95 -1.69 -28.63
C TYR A 92 17.29 -0.67 -27.69
N LYS A 93 16.03 -0.40 -27.94
CA LYS A 93 15.22 0.48 -27.10
C LYS A 93 14.00 -0.30 -26.60
N THR A 94 13.71 -0.20 -25.32
CA THR A 94 12.56 -0.90 -24.73
C THR A 94 11.23 -0.43 -25.29
N MET A 95 11.20 0.73 -25.95
CA MET A 95 10.03 1.27 -26.63
C MET A 95 9.84 0.75 -28.08
N ASP A 96 10.79 -0.02 -28.62
CA ASP A 96 10.67 -0.55 -29.97
C ASP A 96 9.66 -1.70 -30.06
N SER A 97 8.94 -1.79 -31.16
CA SER A 97 7.94 -2.84 -31.36
C SER A 97 8.52 -4.26 -31.29
N THR A 98 9.74 -4.44 -31.79
CA THR A 98 10.47 -5.72 -31.73
C THR A 98 10.81 -6.14 -30.32
N TYR A 99 11.11 -5.17 -29.43
CA TYR A 99 11.30 -5.44 -28.00
C TYR A 99 9.99 -5.84 -27.34
N THR A 100 8.92 -5.09 -27.61
CA THR A 100 7.58 -5.40 -27.08
C THR A 100 7.10 -6.78 -27.54
N GLU A 101 7.32 -7.15 -28.80
CA GLU A 101 7.00 -8.48 -29.33
C GLU A 101 7.76 -9.57 -28.56
N SER A 102 9.03 -9.38 -28.29
CA SER A 102 9.85 -10.32 -27.52
C SER A 102 9.34 -10.49 -26.09
N VAL A 103 8.93 -9.41 -25.42
CA VAL A 103 8.33 -9.44 -24.08
C VAL A 103 7.00 -10.20 -24.11
N TRP A 104 6.15 -9.96 -25.08
CA TRP A 104 4.88 -10.67 -25.25
C TRP A 104 5.08 -12.15 -25.51
N TRP A 105 6.09 -12.50 -26.29
CA TRP A 105 6.44 -13.90 -26.51
C TRP A 105 6.87 -14.58 -25.20
N VAL A 106 7.74 -13.97 -24.40
CA VAL A 106 8.14 -14.49 -23.08
C VAL A 106 6.92 -14.67 -22.17
N PHE A 107 6.04 -13.68 -22.10
CA PHE A 107 4.81 -13.76 -21.32
C PHE A 107 3.92 -14.93 -21.75
N SER A 108 3.73 -15.10 -23.07
CA SER A 108 2.98 -16.21 -23.65
C SER A 108 3.57 -17.57 -23.26
N GLU A 109 4.90 -17.72 -23.34
CA GLU A 109 5.57 -18.96 -22.94
C GLU A 109 5.43 -19.28 -21.45
N LEU A 110 5.49 -18.26 -20.59
CA LEU A 110 5.24 -18.42 -19.15
C LEU A 110 3.79 -18.80 -18.87
N HIS A 111 2.83 -18.20 -19.56
CA HIS A 111 1.42 -18.53 -19.45
C HIS A 111 1.14 -19.99 -19.88
N LYS A 112 1.71 -20.44 -21.01
CA LYS A 112 1.60 -21.84 -21.46
C LYS A 112 2.13 -22.85 -20.44
N LYS A 113 3.12 -22.46 -19.65
CA LYS A 113 3.69 -23.27 -18.57
C LYS A 113 2.88 -23.20 -17.26
N GLY A 114 1.77 -22.48 -17.20
CA GLY A 114 0.95 -22.32 -16.00
C GLY A 114 1.60 -21.44 -14.90
N LEU A 115 2.65 -20.67 -15.23
CA LEU A 115 3.37 -19.83 -14.28
C LEU A 115 2.75 -18.43 -14.15
N VAL A 116 1.80 -18.08 -15.03
CA VAL A 116 1.02 -16.83 -14.98
C VAL A 116 -0.41 -17.18 -14.62
N TYR A 117 -0.91 -16.55 -13.57
CA TYR A 117 -2.28 -16.74 -13.09
C TYR A 117 -2.83 -15.43 -12.56
N GLU A 118 -4.15 -15.30 -12.51
CA GLU A 118 -4.84 -14.17 -11.91
C GLU A 118 -4.91 -14.34 -10.39
N GLY A 119 -4.59 -13.29 -9.64
CA GLY A 119 -4.60 -13.33 -8.18
C GLY A 119 -4.67 -11.93 -7.58
N PHE A 120 -5.03 -11.88 -6.28
CA PHE A 120 -5.09 -10.64 -5.51
C PHE A 120 -3.82 -10.47 -4.67
N LYS A 121 -3.31 -9.25 -4.63
CA LYS A 121 -2.17 -8.87 -3.79
C LYS A 121 -2.37 -7.44 -3.27
N SER A 122 -2.16 -7.26 -1.97
CA SER A 122 -2.09 -5.91 -1.39
C SER A 122 -0.87 -5.17 -1.91
N MET A 123 -1.08 -3.99 -2.47
CA MET A 123 -0.03 -3.16 -3.04
C MET A 123 -0.26 -1.70 -2.66
N HIS A 124 0.84 -0.97 -2.49
CA HIS A 124 0.79 0.47 -2.32
C HIS A 124 0.46 1.14 -3.65
N LEU A 125 -0.49 2.05 -3.63
CA LEU A 125 -0.91 2.83 -4.79
C LEU A 125 -0.56 4.30 -4.57
N CYS A 126 0.10 4.91 -5.55
CA CYS A 126 0.33 6.35 -5.54
C CYS A 126 -0.97 7.09 -5.88
N PRO A 127 -1.53 7.93 -4.98
CA PRO A 127 -2.79 8.64 -5.26
C PRO A 127 -2.63 9.71 -6.35
N ARG A 128 -1.43 10.26 -6.55
CA ARG A 128 -1.14 11.23 -7.59
C ARG A 128 -1.06 10.59 -8.98
N CYS A 129 -0.30 9.50 -9.09
CA CYS A 129 -0.04 8.85 -10.37
C CYS A 129 -1.12 7.82 -10.74
N GLY A 130 -1.93 7.34 -9.77
CA GLY A 130 -2.94 6.30 -9.99
C GLY A 130 -2.33 4.94 -10.36
N THR A 131 -1.08 4.69 -9.98
CA THR A 131 -0.34 3.47 -10.32
C THR A 131 0.26 2.82 -9.07
N THR A 132 0.51 1.52 -9.13
CA THR A 132 1.15 0.77 -8.07
C THR A 132 2.62 1.15 -7.94
N LEU A 133 3.12 1.13 -6.70
CA LEU A 133 4.51 1.41 -6.37
C LEU A 133 5.29 0.11 -6.18
N SER A 134 6.55 0.10 -6.64
CA SER A 134 7.50 -0.96 -6.30
C SER A 134 7.92 -0.88 -4.83
N ASN A 135 8.42 -1.98 -4.28
CA ASN A 135 8.93 -2.00 -2.90
C ASN A 135 10.05 -0.97 -2.67
N PHE A 136 10.86 -0.71 -3.70
CA PHE A 136 11.93 0.29 -3.64
C PHE A 136 11.35 1.71 -3.51
N GLU A 137 10.33 2.04 -4.30
CA GLU A 137 9.67 3.36 -4.26
C GLU A 137 8.94 3.59 -2.94
N VAL A 138 8.27 2.56 -2.41
CA VAL A 138 7.58 2.62 -1.12
C VAL A 138 8.54 2.95 0.02
N ASN A 139 9.76 2.41 -0.01
CA ASN A 139 10.77 2.62 1.03
C ASN A 139 11.39 4.02 1.03
N GLN A 140 11.01 4.89 0.10
CA GLN A 140 11.55 6.23 0.00
C GLN A 140 10.55 7.29 0.49
N GLY A 141 11.10 8.31 1.15
CA GLY A 141 10.32 9.49 1.51
C GLY A 141 9.38 9.31 2.71
N TYR A 142 9.62 8.33 3.58
CA TYR A 142 8.93 8.23 4.87
C TYR A 142 9.07 9.52 5.67
N LYS A 143 7.97 9.94 6.26
CA LYS A 143 7.89 11.15 7.10
C LYS A 143 6.93 10.89 8.25
N ASP A 144 7.24 11.44 9.40
CA ASP A 144 6.27 11.52 10.49
C ASP A 144 5.16 12.50 10.11
N ILE A 145 3.94 12.02 10.13
CA ILE A 145 2.74 12.82 9.88
C ILE A 145 1.82 12.76 11.09
N LYS A 146 1.06 13.85 11.31
CA LYS A 146 -0.05 13.82 12.25
C LYS A 146 -1.29 13.37 11.49
N ASP A 147 -1.93 12.32 12.01
CA ASP A 147 -3.16 11.80 11.44
C ASP A 147 -4.24 11.68 12.52
N ILE A 148 -5.48 11.46 12.10
CA ILE A 148 -6.63 11.38 12.99
C ILE A 148 -6.74 9.96 13.53
N ALA A 149 -6.74 9.81 14.85
CA ALA A 149 -7.15 8.60 15.53
C ALA A 149 -8.53 8.82 16.17
N VAL A 150 -9.37 7.80 16.13
CA VAL A 150 -10.74 7.88 16.62
C VAL A 150 -11.00 6.74 17.60
N THR A 151 -11.63 7.07 18.73
CA THR A 151 -12.22 6.07 19.63
C THR A 151 -13.70 5.98 19.33
N VAL A 152 -14.16 4.77 18.99
CA VAL A 152 -15.53 4.49 18.58
C VAL A 152 -16.23 3.72 19.69
N LYS A 153 -17.47 4.08 19.97
CA LYS A 153 -18.37 3.32 20.84
C LYS A 153 -19.12 2.28 20.01
N LEU A 154 -18.98 1.03 20.37
CA LEU A 154 -19.72 -0.09 19.80
C LEU A 154 -20.76 -0.57 20.83
N PRO A 155 -22.05 -0.17 20.73
CA PRO A 155 -23.08 -0.57 21.68
C PRO A 155 -23.24 -2.09 21.70
N LEU A 156 -23.14 -2.71 22.88
CA LEU A 156 -23.33 -4.15 23.02
C LEU A 156 -24.80 -4.53 22.88
N LEU A 157 -25.06 -5.72 22.37
CA LEU A 157 -26.37 -6.31 22.27
C LEU A 157 -26.60 -7.33 23.39
N ASP A 158 -27.82 -7.40 23.90
CA ASP A 158 -28.27 -8.48 24.76
C ASP A 158 -28.53 -9.76 23.95
N ASP A 159 -28.87 -10.86 24.66
CA ASP A 159 -29.17 -12.16 24.01
C ASP A 159 -30.41 -12.11 23.11
N ALA A 160 -31.30 -11.13 23.30
CA ALA A 160 -32.46 -10.90 22.46
C ALA A 160 -32.17 -10.01 21.23
N GLY A 161 -30.91 -9.46 21.14
CA GLY A 161 -30.47 -8.60 20.06
C GLY A 161 -30.80 -7.12 20.25
N ASN A 162 -31.22 -6.70 21.44
CA ASN A 162 -31.49 -5.29 21.72
C ASN A 162 -30.21 -4.58 22.15
N ILE A 163 -30.10 -3.29 21.81
CA ILE A 163 -28.98 -2.45 22.23
C ILE A 163 -29.07 -2.24 23.75
N THR A 164 -27.94 -2.50 24.44
CA THR A 164 -27.79 -2.22 25.87
C THR A 164 -27.30 -0.79 26.12
N ASP A 165 -27.21 -0.37 27.37
CA ASP A 165 -26.62 0.88 27.80
C ASP A 165 -25.06 0.85 27.86
N THR A 166 -24.47 -0.29 27.57
CA THR A 166 -23.03 -0.52 27.64
C THR A 166 -22.39 -0.59 26.25
N SER A 167 -21.32 0.14 26.03
CA SER A 167 -20.58 0.13 24.76
C SER A 167 -19.13 -0.33 24.96
N LEU A 168 -18.61 -1.12 24.02
CA LEU A 168 -17.16 -1.39 23.92
C LEU A 168 -16.48 -0.19 23.25
N LEU A 169 -15.43 0.35 23.86
CA LEU A 169 -14.56 1.36 23.24
C LEU A 169 -13.50 0.70 22.39
N VAL A 170 -13.43 1.09 21.12
CA VAL A 170 -12.46 0.59 20.15
C VAL A 170 -11.72 1.76 19.53
N TRP A 171 -10.40 1.68 19.52
CA TRP A 171 -9.54 2.72 18.95
C TRP A 171 -9.06 2.32 17.56
N THR A 172 -9.00 3.29 16.63
CA THR A 172 -8.49 3.09 15.28
C THR A 172 -7.76 4.33 14.76
N THR A 173 -6.68 4.11 14.02
CA THR A 173 -5.97 5.12 13.22
C THR A 173 -6.46 5.18 11.78
N THR A 174 -7.41 4.32 11.39
CA THR A 174 -7.96 4.24 10.04
C THR A 174 -9.49 4.40 10.03
N PRO A 175 -10.01 5.57 10.45
CA PRO A 175 -11.45 5.77 10.62
C PRO A 175 -12.27 5.58 9.33
N TRP A 176 -11.67 5.74 8.17
CA TRP A 176 -12.29 5.48 6.85
C TRP A 176 -12.66 4.01 6.60
N THR A 177 -12.14 3.08 7.42
CA THR A 177 -12.51 1.65 7.34
C THR A 177 -13.78 1.33 8.13
N LEU A 178 -14.24 2.21 9.03
CA LEU A 178 -15.40 1.98 9.89
C LEU A 178 -16.72 1.66 9.15
N PRO A 179 -17.02 2.25 7.97
CA PRO A 179 -18.19 1.84 7.20
C PRO A 179 -18.20 0.36 6.81
N GLY A 180 -17.03 -0.25 6.68
CA GLY A 180 -16.85 -1.69 6.40
C GLY A 180 -16.61 -2.55 7.65
N ASN A 181 -16.88 -2.03 8.86
CA ASN A 181 -16.64 -2.78 10.09
C ASN A 181 -17.50 -4.06 10.16
N MET A 182 -16.84 -5.19 10.40
CA MET A 182 -17.48 -6.52 10.51
C MET A 182 -17.19 -7.22 11.84
N ALA A 183 -16.12 -6.82 12.55
CA ALA A 183 -15.73 -7.46 13.81
C ALA A 183 -15.00 -6.48 14.71
N ALA A 184 -15.01 -6.74 16.01
CA ALA A 184 -14.11 -6.13 16.99
C ALA A 184 -13.16 -7.19 17.56
N ALA A 185 -11.94 -6.81 17.90
CA ALA A 185 -10.94 -7.71 18.44
C ALA A 185 -10.55 -7.34 19.87
N VAL A 186 -10.38 -8.35 20.70
CA VAL A 186 -9.84 -8.25 22.07
C VAL A 186 -8.78 -9.33 22.29
N HIS A 187 -7.88 -9.13 23.25
CA HIS A 187 -6.96 -10.17 23.66
C HIS A 187 -7.49 -10.88 24.91
N ASN A 188 -7.52 -12.20 24.90
CA ASN A 188 -8.11 -13.02 25.98
C ASN A 188 -7.56 -12.70 27.38
N ASP A 189 -6.24 -12.48 27.49
CA ASP A 189 -5.55 -12.34 28.78
C ASP A 189 -5.46 -10.90 29.29
N ILE A 190 -5.86 -9.92 28.46
CA ILE A 190 -5.89 -8.51 28.86
C ILE A 190 -7.06 -8.28 29.82
N ASP A 191 -6.81 -7.47 30.88
CA ASP A 191 -7.83 -7.01 31.80
C ASP A 191 -8.64 -5.86 31.20
N TYR A 192 -9.95 -6.04 31.17
CA TYR A 192 -10.93 -5.01 30.77
C TYR A 192 -11.76 -4.60 31.99
N VAL A 193 -12.26 -3.38 31.93
CA VAL A 193 -13.15 -2.85 32.95
C VAL A 193 -14.41 -2.29 32.33
N ASN A 194 -15.53 -2.55 32.96
CA ASN A 194 -16.79 -1.87 32.68
C ASN A 194 -16.88 -0.67 33.65
N VAL A 195 -16.94 0.53 33.10
CA VAL A 195 -16.91 1.76 33.87
C VAL A 195 -18.09 2.65 33.55
N LYS A 196 -18.63 3.29 34.57
CA LYS A 196 -19.61 4.37 34.46
C LYS A 196 -18.88 5.71 34.57
N CYS A 197 -18.96 6.53 33.53
CA CYS A 197 -18.25 7.81 33.48
C CYS A 197 -19.04 8.84 32.70
N THR A 198 -18.65 10.10 32.81
CA THR A 198 -19.24 11.19 31.99
C THR A 198 -18.34 11.43 30.79
N LEU A 199 -18.85 11.16 29.59
CA LEU A 199 -18.22 11.44 28.32
C LEU A 199 -19.09 12.45 27.57
N GLU A 200 -18.48 13.55 27.08
CA GLU A 200 -19.18 14.60 26.33
C GLU A 200 -20.49 15.07 27.01
N ASP A 201 -20.41 15.32 28.33
CA ASP A 201 -21.52 15.75 29.20
C ASP A 201 -22.67 14.71 29.32
N ARG A 202 -22.45 13.46 28.97
CA ARG A 202 -23.40 12.37 29.12
C ARG A 202 -22.85 11.27 30.02
N LEU A 203 -23.71 10.77 30.89
CA LEU A 203 -23.40 9.62 31.72
C LEU A 203 -23.50 8.36 30.85
N GLU A 204 -22.40 7.65 30.72
CA GLU A 204 -22.29 6.48 29.85
C GLU A 204 -21.63 5.31 30.60
N THR A 205 -21.96 4.10 30.15
CA THR A 205 -21.31 2.87 30.61
C THR A 205 -20.47 2.30 29.47
N VAL A 206 -19.17 2.18 29.70
CA VAL A 206 -18.23 1.76 28.64
C VAL A 206 -17.26 0.69 29.11
N ILE A 207 -16.89 -0.22 28.23
CA ILE A 207 -15.86 -1.23 28.43
C ILE A 207 -14.60 -0.84 27.68
N LEU A 208 -13.45 -0.86 28.37
CA LEU A 208 -12.14 -0.62 27.77
C LEU A 208 -11.07 -1.42 28.52
N ALA A 209 -9.89 -1.54 27.92
CA ALA A 209 -8.76 -2.15 28.62
C ALA A 209 -8.40 -1.35 29.88
N LYS A 210 -8.24 -2.01 31.03
CA LYS A 210 -7.95 -1.38 32.33
C LYS A 210 -6.73 -0.46 32.27
N ALA A 211 -5.69 -0.87 31.55
CA ALA A 211 -4.49 -0.06 31.33
C ALA A 211 -4.72 1.24 30.55
N ARG A 212 -5.88 1.39 29.93
CA ARG A 212 -6.24 2.55 29.12
C ARG A 212 -7.27 3.50 29.78
N LEU A 213 -7.55 3.33 31.07
CA LEU A 213 -8.48 4.19 31.83
C LEU A 213 -8.13 5.69 31.73
N ALA A 214 -6.85 6.04 31.69
CA ALA A 214 -6.40 7.43 31.52
C ALA A 214 -6.86 8.06 30.20
N GLN A 215 -7.21 7.25 29.19
CA GLN A 215 -7.67 7.76 27.88
C GLN A 215 -9.14 8.19 27.87
N LEU A 216 -9.88 7.92 28.95
CA LEU A 216 -11.25 8.44 29.10
C LEU A 216 -11.30 9.97 29.15
N GLY A 217 -10.18 10.63 29.42
CA GLY A 217 -10.11 12.09 29.55
C GLY A 217 -10.83 12.64 30.78
N THR A 218 -11.26 11.78 31.69
CA THR A 218 -11.88 12.13 32.97
C THR A 218 -11.33 11.27 34.08
N GLU A 219 -11.12 11.86 35.26
CA GLU A 219 -10.77 11.13 36.49
C GLU A 219 -12.01 10.69 37.27
N GLN A 220 -13.20 11.12 36.87
CA GLN A 220 -14.45 10.78 37.50
C GLN A 220 -15.13 9.60 36.79
N TYR A 221 -14.78 8.42 37.25
CA TYR A 221 -15.41 7.18 36.79
C TYR A 221 -15.60 6.21 37.96
N GLU A 222 -16.57 5.33 37.85
CA GLU A 222 -16.84 4.23 38.74
C GLU A 222 -16.64 2.91 38.01
N ILE A 223 -15.76 2.03 38.52
CA ILE A 223 -15.58 0.68 37.96
C ILE A 223 -16.73 -0.17 38.47
N ILE A 224 -17.58 -0.65 37.55
CA ILE A 224 -18.73 -1.51 37.85
C ILE A 224 -18.26 -2.97 37.94
N GLU A 225 -17.40 -3.38 37.01
CA GLU A 225 -16.95 -4.77 36.87
C GLU A 225 -15.55 -4.82 36.25
N GLU A 226 -14.76 -5.80 36.68
CA GLU A 226 -13.49 -6.18 36.05
C GLU A 226 -13.67 -7.55 35.39
N MET A 227 -13.13 -7.72 34.19
CA MET A 227 -13.26 -8.94 33.41
C MET A 227 -12.02 -9.19 32.53
N LYS A 228 -11.85 -10.41 32.05
CA LYS A 228 -10.86 -10.73 31.03
C LYS A 228 -11.42 -10.49 29.62
N GLY A 229 -10.54 -10.27 28.63
CA GLY A 229 -10.97 -10.19 27.25
C GLY A 229 -11.69 -11.45 26.79
N SER A 230 -11.35 -12.63 27.34
CA SER A 230 -12.06 -13.90 27.11
C SER A 230 -13.56 -13.82 27.40
N ASP A 231 -13.99 -13.00 28.37
CA ASP A 231 -15.39 -12.85 28.78
C ASP A 231 -16.19 -11.97 27.79
N LEU A 232 -15.47 -11.24 26.92
CA LEU A 232 -16.03 -10.41 25.86
C LEU A 232 -16.20 -11.17 24.55
N VAL A 233 -15.39 -12.22 24.33
CA VAL A 233 -15.42 -13.00 23.08
C VAL A 233 -16.81 -13.62 22.84
N GLY A 234 -17.29 -13.45 21.62
CA GLY A 234 -18.62 -13.94 21.21
C GLY A 234 -19.76 -12.97 21.47
N LYS A 235 -19.59 -11.94 22.33
CA LYS A 235 -20.61 -10.89 22.49
C LYS A 235 -20.82 -10.15 21.17
N ARG A 236 -22.04 -9.70 20.94
CA ARG A 236 -22.44 -8.96 19.74
C ARG A 236 -22.56 -7.48 20.05
N TYR A 237 -22.39 -6.68 19.00
CA TYR A 237 -22.54 -5.22 19.08
C TYR A 237 -23.30 -4.67 17.86
N ALA A 238 -23.88 -3.50 18.00
CA ALA A 238 -24.45 -2.76 16.88
C ALA A 238 -23.32 -2.12 16.06
N PRO A 239 -23.25 -2.33 14.72
CA PRO A 239 -22.22 -1.72 13.90
C PRO A 239 -22.28 -0.19 13.92
N PRO A 240 -21.13 0.50 13.75
CA PRO A 240 -21.11 1.96 13.76
C PRO A 240 -21.82 2.59 12.55
N PHE A 241 -22.05 1.82 11.50
CA PHE A 241 -22.78 2.21 10.29
C PHE A 241 -23.68 1.06 9.83
N ASP A 242 -24.83 1.40 9.24
CA ASP A 242 -25.86 0.45 8.80
C ASP A 242 -25.65 -0.09 7.36
N VAL A 243 -24.55 0.28 6.71
CA VAL A 243 -24.26 -0.02 5.29
C VAL A 243 -24.55 -1.47 4.92
N TYR A 244 -24.20 -2.42 5.80
CA TYR A 244 -24.33 -3.86 5.53
C TYR A 244 -25.44 -4.54 6.37
N GLN A 245 -26.10 -3.83 7.27
CA GLN A 245 -27.11 -4.43 8.13
C GLN A 245 -28.28 -5.06 7.35
N ASN A 246 -28.71 -4.38 6.30
CA ASN A 246 -29.84 -4.78 5.46
C ASN A 246 -29.41 -5.57 4.21
N GLN A 247 -28.14 -5.94 4.10
CA GLN A 247 -27.62 -6.72 2.99
C GLN A 247 -27.47 -8.19 3.40
N GLU A 248 -27.78 -9.10 2.48
CA GLU A 248 -27.46 -10.52 2.64
C GLU A 248 -26.07 -10.80 2.06
N PHE A 249 -25.22 -11.45 2.86
CA PHE A 249 -23.90 -11.91 2.45
C PHE A 249 -23.54 -13.20 3.18
N LYS A 250 -22.55 -13.89 2.65
CA LYS A 250 -22.07 -15.17 3.20
C LYS A 250 -21.59 -14.99 4.65
N ASP A 251 -21.98 -15.90 5.53
CA ASP A 251 -21.58 -15.97 6.93
C ASP A 251 -21.95 -14.69 7.76
N LYS A 252 -23.03 -13.99 7.39
CA LYS A 252 -23.52 -12.77 8.06
C LYS A 252 -23.75 -12.96 9.56
N GLU A 253 -24.11 -14.16 10.00
CA GLU A 253 -24.28 -14.51 11.40
C GLU A 253 -23.00 -14.35 12.23
N ASN A 254 -21.83 -14.33 11.60
CA ASN A 254 -20.52 -14.10 12.21
C ASN A 254 -20.13 -12.63 12.26
N ALA A 255 -20.86 -11.74 11.58
CA ALA A 255 -20.59 -10.32 11.60
C ALA A 255 -20.98 -9.69 12.95
N TRP A 256 -20.30 -8.58 13.28
CA TRP A 256 -20.53 -7.72 14.44
C TRP A 256 -20.46 -8.48 15.78
N LYS A 257 -19.47 -9.37 15.86
CA LYS A 257 -19.09 -10.07 17.09
C LYS A 257 -17.68 -9.63 17.53
N ILE A 258 -17.41 -9.84 18.79
CA ILE A 258 -16.11 -9.66 19.40
C ILE A 258 -15.32 -10.96 19.27
N TYR A 259 -14.10 -10.90 18.74
CA TYR A 259 -13.23 -12.04 18.55
C TYR A 259 -11.91 -11.87 19.32
N HIS A 260 -11.28 -12.99 19.66
CA HIS A 260 -9.91 -12.98 20.15
C HIS A 260 -8.94 -12.74 19.00
N ALA A 261 -7.90 -11.93 19.28
CA ALA A 261 -6.77 -11.77 18.38
C ALA A 261 -5.48 -11.50 19.16
N ASP A 262 -4.43 -12.27 18.86
CA ASP A 262 -3.13 -12.19 19.53
C ASP A 262 -2.38 -10.87 19.24
N TYR A 263 -2.75 -10.17 18.17
CA TYR A 263 -2.14 -8.89 17.80
C TYR A 263 -2.69 -7.68 18.56
N VAL A 264 -3.71 -7.86 19.41
CA VAL A 264 -4.22 -6.76 20.25
C VAL A 264 -3.27 -6.51 21.40
N GLU A 265 -2.64 -5.34 21.38
CA GLU A 265 -1.64 -4.90 22.34
C GLU A 265 -2.09 -3.65 23.11
N LEU A 266 -1.46 -3.40 24.26
CA LEU A 266 -1.69 -2.22 25.11
C LEU A 266 -0.69 -1.09 24.82
N GLY A 267 0.23 -1.28 23.89
CA GLY A 267 1.42 -0.46 23.69
C GLY A 267 1.22 0.88 22.99
N GLU A 268 0.14 1.07 22.25
CA GLU A 268 -0.09 2.30 21.45
C GLU A 268 -1.35 3.05 21.85
#